data_c901c393d24aa42cf4d2498898c01630
#
_entry.id   c901c393d24aa42cf4d2498898c01630
#
_cell.length_a   1.000
_cell.length_b   1.000
_cell.length_c   1.000
_cell.angle_alpha   90.00
_cell.angle_beta   90.00
_cell.angle_gamma   90.00
#
_symmetry.space_group_name_H-M   'P 1'
#
loop_
_entity.id
_entity.type
_entity.pdbx_description
1 polymer ?
#
loop_
_entity_poly.entity_id
_entity_poly.type
_entity_poly.pdbx_seq_one_letter_code
_entity_poly.pdbx_strand_id
1 'polypeptide(L)'
;FMPWHGYNFEDSILISDKLVRDDKFTSIHIQELTCVARDTKLGPEEISADIPNVGDNALSKLDEFGIVHIGAEVKAGDILVGKVTPKGETQLSPEEKLLRAIFGEKASDVKDSSLRVSSGADGTVIDVHVFTRDGIEKDGRAESIEESQLAEIQKDIDDELKILEQAAFSRLENLLVGKKVASGKGLKKGSTIKADDLELINKDDWFKIRLDNENANKQIENISKSLKEYKDDLDVAFGKRKSKVTDGDDLA
;
A
#
# COMPACT_ATOMS: atom_id res chain seq x y z
N PHE A 1 24.73 44.59 6.72
CA PHE A 1 23.62 44.85 5.79
C PHE A 1 23.89 46.10 5.00
N MET A 2 23.81 46.06 3.67
CA MET A 2 24.07 47.18 2.80
C MET A 2 23.29 47.03 1.47
N PRO A 3 22.92 48.13 0.78
CA PRO A 3 22.41 48.04 -0.57
C PRO A 3 23.45 47.48 -1.53
N TRP A 4 23.07 46.58 -2.43
CA TRP A 4 24.01 46.00 -3.39
C TRP A 4 23.42 45.95 -4.80
N HIS A 5 23.68 46.94 -5.59
CA HIS A 5 23.24 47.10 -6.99
C HIS A 5 21.74 46.83 -7.24
N GLY A 6 20.92 47.04 -6.23
CA GLY A 6 19.46 46.79 -6.33
C GLY A 6 19.03 45.35 -6.24
N TYR A 7 19.96 44.39 -6.16
CA TYR A 7 19.64 42.95 -6.08
C TYR A 7 19.06 42.52 -4.72
N ASN A 8 19.19 43.34 -3.69
CA ASN A 8 18.60 43.16 -2.38
C ASN A 8 17.51 44.19 -2.08
N PHE A 9 16.78 44.63 -3.11
CA PHE A 9 15.65 45.56 -2.97
C PHE A 9 14.46 44.87 -2.32
N GLU A 10 13.79 45.58 -1.42
CA GLU A 10 12.69 45.06 -0.58
C GLU A 10 13.10 43.83 0.24
N ASP A 11 12.39 42.68 0.10
CA ASP A 11 12.63 41.48 0.85
C ASP A 11 13.63 40.51 0.17
N SER A 12 14.29 40.97 -0.89
CA SER A 12 15.29 40.18 -1.63
C SER A 12 16.57 40.02 -0.83
N ILE A 13 17.13 38.83 -0.85
CA ILE A 13 18.38 38.50 -0.18
C ILE A 13 19.33 37.82 -1.17
N LEU A 14 20.59 38.30 -1.22
CA LEU A 14 21.64 37.64 -1.96
C LEU A 14 22.31 36.57 -1.10
N ILE A 15 22.44 35.37 -1.64
CA ILE A 15 23.12 34.27 -0.98
C ILE A 15 24.35 33.81 -1.77
N SER A 16 25.28 33.19 -1.10
CA SER A 16 26.46 32.58 -1.75
C SER A 16 26.06 31.33 -2.53
N ASP A 17 26.61 31.15 -3.73
CA ASP A 17 26.50 29.93 -4.55
C ASP A 17 26.90 28.64 -3.78
N LYS A 18 27.82 28.79 -2.82
CA LYS A 18 28.19 27.68 -1.92
C LYS A 18 27.03 27.11 -1.13
N LEU A 19 26.04 27.91 -0.73
CA LEU A 19 24.86 27.44 0.00
C LEU A 19 24.02 26.52 -0.87
N VAL A 20 23.94 26.82 -2.17
CA VAL A 20 23.21 25.99 -3.15
C VAL A 20 23.98 24.69 -3.41
N ARG A 21 25.32 24.76 -3.57
CA ARG A 21 26.15 23.57 -3.78
C ARG A 21 26.21 22.63 -2.58
N ASP A 22 26.17 23.18 -1.39
CA ASP A 22 26.17 22.41 -0.13
C ASP A 22 24.77 21.93 0.29
N ASP A 23 23.73 22.12 -0.55
CA ASP A 23 22.31 21.80 -0.27
C ASP A 23 21.78 22.35 1.06
N LYS A 24 22.32 23.53 1.48
CA LYS A 24 21.86 24.18 2.70
C LYS A 24 20.56 24.93 2.43
N PHE A 25 19.64 24.87 3.39
CA PHE A 25 18.29 25.41 3.29
C PHE A 25 17.40 24.76 2.23
N THR A 26 17.79 23.59 1.75
CA THR A 26 16.93 22.78 0.88
C THR A 26 15.77 22.21 1.68
N SER A 27 14.58 22.35 1.18
CA SER A 27 13.35 21.83 1.79
C SER A 27 12.60 20.93 0.82
N ILE A 28 11.90 19.95 1.35
CA ILE A 28 11.02 19.06 0.59
C ILE A 28 9.58 19.45 0.95
N HIS A 29 8.78 19.73 -0.08
CA HIS A 29 7.37 20.03 0.07
C HIS A 29 6.55 18.88 -0.52
N ILE A 30 5.67 18.32 0.28
CA ILE A 30 4.74 17.28 -0.16
C ILE A 30 3.36 17.93 -0.25
N GLN A 31 2.74 17.85 -1.43
CA GLN A 31 1.38 18.32 -1.67
C GLN A 31 0.46 17.11 -1.87
N GLU A 32 -0.62 17.07 -1.15
CA GLU A 32 -1.70 16.12 -1.34
C GLU A 32 -2.79 16.73 -2.20
N LEU A 33 -3.15 16.04 -3.28
CA LEU A 33 -4.21 16.46 -4.20
C LEU A 33 -5.27 15.38 -4.23
N THR A 34 -6.52 15.73 -4.00
CA THR A 34 -7.64 14.80 -3.96
C THR A 34 -8.58 14.99 -5.14
N CYS A 35 -9.06 13.89 -5.71
CA CYS A 35 -10.08 13.88 -6.74
C CYS A 35 -11.21 12.96 -6.31
N VAL A 36 -12.44 13.41 -6.40
CA VAL A 36 -13.62 12.63 -6.02
C VAL A 36 -14.53 12.53 -7.22
N ALA A 37 -14.92 11.32 -7.59
CA ALA A 37 -16.00 11.05 -8.53
C ALA A 37 -17.35 11.13 -7.78
N ARG A 38 -18.28 11.93 -8.26
CA ARG A 38 -19.58 12.19 -7.61
C ARG A 38 -20.72 11.78 -8.53
N ASP A 39 -21.82 11.39 -7.92
CA ASP A 39 -23.06 11.21 -8.65
C ASP A 39 -23.65 12.57 -9.01
N THR A 40 -23.88 12.79 -10.30
CA THR A 40 -24.54 14.00 -10.79
C THR A 40 -25.95 13.67 -11.29
N LYS A 41 -26.78 14.71 -11.45
CA LYS A 41 -28.16 14.53 -11.98
C LYS A 41 -28.18 13.97 -13.40
N LEU A 42 -27.06 14.03 -14.13
CA LEU A 42 -26.93 13.60 -15.52
C LEU A 42 -26.28 12.20 -15.63
N GLY A 43 -25.79 11.65 -14.54
CA GLY A 43 -25.10 10.39 -14.43
C GLY A 43 -23.91 10.49 -13.47
N PRO A 44 -23.30 9.38 -13.10
CA PRO A 44 -22.11 9.36 -12.27
C PRO A 44 -20.90 9.93 -13.04
N GLU A 45 -20.01 10.61 -12.31
CA GLU A 45 -18.68 10.94 -12.83
C GLU A 45 -17.84 9.65 -12.80
N GLU A 46 -16.99 9.49 -13.80
CA GLU A 46 -16.11 8.31 -13.92
C GLU A 46 -14.64 8.73 -13.97
N ILE A 47 -13.78 7.94 -13.31
CA ILE A 47 -12.34 8.05 -13.41
C ILE A 47 -11.89 7.11 -14.52
N SER A 48 -11.31 7.67 -15.60
CA SER A 48 -10.93 6.91 -16.79
C SER A 48 -9.76 7.57 -17.52
N ALA A 49 -9.00 6.75 -18.26
CA ALA A 49 -7.98 7.22 -19.18
C ALA A 49 -8.60 7.77 -20.50
N ASP A 50 -9.85 7.43 -20.80
CA ASP A 50 -10.55 7.87 -22.03
C ASP A 50 -11.09 9.29 -21.85
N ILE A 51 -10.21 10.28 -21.98
CA ILE A 51 -10.50 11.70 -21.80
C ILE A 51 -10.68 12.36 -23.17
N PRO A 52 -11.80 13.02 -23.44
CA PRO A 52 -12.02 13.66 -24.73
C PRO A 52 -11.05 14.83 -24.95
N ASN A 53 -10.59 14.97 -26.21
CA ASN A 53 -9.73 16.07 -26.68
C ASN A 53 -8.36 16.15 -26.01
N VAL A 54 -7.84 15.05 -25.51
CA VAL A 54 -6.50 14.95 -24.92
C VAL A 54 -5.63 14.07 -25.83
N GLY A 55 -4.42 14.53 -26.15
CA GLY A 55 -3.48 13.76 -26.98
C GLY A 55 -2.76 12.68 -26.18
N ASP A 56 -2.32 11.62 -26.89
CA ASP A 56 -1.65 10.44 -26.31
C ASP A 56 -0.43 10.78 -25.45
N ASN A 57 0.29 11.84 -25.77
CA ASN A 57 1.44 12.27 -24.99
C ASN A 57 1.06 12.74 -23.56
N ALA A 58 -0.12 13.32 -23.38
CA ALA A 58 -0.60 13.72 -22.08
C ALA A 58 -1.15 12.54 -21.26
N LEU A 59 -1.54 11.49 -21.94
CA LEU A 59 -2.04 10.24 -21.34
C LEU A 59 -0.91 9.27 -21.00
N SER A 60 0.30 9.47 -21.55
CA SER A 60 1.43 8.53 -21.39
C SER A 60 1.90 8.30 -19.96
N LYS A 61 1.56 9.22 -19.06
CA LYS A 61 1.90 9.14 -17.61
C LYS A 61 0.78 8.49 -16.78
N LEU A 62 -0.36 8.24 -17.39
CA LEU A 62 -1.51 7.61 -16.76
C LEU A 62 -1.48 6.09 -16.98
N ASP A 63 -2.06 5.37 -16.06
CA ASP A 63 -2.32 3.95 -16.22
C ASP A 63 -3.64 3.68 -16.99
N GLU A 64 -4.00 2.43 -17.13
CA GLU A 64 -5.21 1.99 -17.82
C GLU A 64 -6.50 2.55 -17.20
N PHE A 65 -6.47 2.91 -15.94
CA PHE A 65 -7.60 3.47 -15.19
C PHE A 65 -7.61 5.00 -15.16
N GLY A 66 -6.65 5.65 -15.80
CA GLY A 66 -6.58 7.11 -15.87
C GLY A 66 -5.92 7.77 -14.66
N ILE A 67 -5.13 7.05 -13.89
CA ILE A 67 -4.42 7.58 -12.72
C ILE A 67 -2.92 7.58 -13.00
N VAL A 68 -2.22 8.62 -12.55
CA VAL A 68 -0.78 8.78 -12.74
C VAL A 68 0.01 7.68 -12.02
N HIS A 69 1.11 7.23 -12.64
CA HIS A 69 2.02 6.24 -12.04
C HIS A 69 2.83 6.84 -10.89
N ILE A 70 3.07 6.04 -9.86
CA ILE A 70 4.04 6.37 -8.81
C ILE A 70 5.43 6.50 -9.44
N GLY A 71 6.17 7.56 -9.08
CA GLY A 71 7.48 7.89 -9.65
C GLY A 71 7.44 8.71 -10.94
N ALA A 72 6.27 9.05 -11.47
CA ALA A 72 6.15 9.91 -12.64
C ALA A 72 6.54 11.34 -12.32
N GLU A 73 7.37 11.94 -13.18
CA GLU A 73 7.67 13.37 -13.14
C GLU A 73 6.53 14.16 -13.79
N VAL A 74 5.91 15.04 -13.03
CA VAL A 74 4.77 15.85 -13.46
C VAL A 74 5.11 17.33 -13.48
N LYS A 75 4.54 18.02 -14.44
CA LYS A 75 4.71 19.49 -14.64
C LYS A 75 3.35 20.17 -14.63
N ALA A 76 3.38 21.50 -14.49
CA ALA A 76 2.17 22.30 -14.54
C ALA A 76 1.32 22.00 -15.79
N GLY A 77 0.05 21.66 -15.58
CA GLY A 77 -0.91 21.29 -16.62
C GLY A 77 -1.00 19.80 -16.94
N ASP A 78 -0.07 18.95 -16.47
CA ASP A 78 -0.16 17.49 -16.62
C ASP A 78 -1.38 16.95 -15.86
N ILE A 79 -1.96 15.88 -16.40
CA ILE A 79 -3.11 15.22 -15.80
C ILE A 79 -2.61 14.26 -14.73
N LEU A 80 -3.16 14.36 -13.52
CA LEU A 80 -2.91 13.45 -12.42
C LEU A 80 -3.97 12.35 -12.34
N VAL A 81 -5.23 12.74 -12.50
CA VAL A 81 -6.37 11.82 -12.51
C VAL A 81 -7.30 12.22 -13.62
N GLY A 82 -7.52 11.32 -14.55
CA GLY A 82 -8.50 11.50 -15.63
C GLY A 82 -9.91 11.31 -15.06
N LYS A 83 -10.73 12.36 -15.16
CA LYS A 83 -12.12 12.34 -14.74
C LYS A 83 -13.01 12.90 -15.83
N VAL A 84 -14.07 12.19 -16.12
CA VAL A 84 -15.08 12.60 -17.09
C VAL A 84 -16.43 12.79 -16.42
N THR A 85 -17.13 13.84 -16.81
CA THR A 85 -18.46 14.19 -16.29
C THR A 85 -19.47 14.12 -17.42
N PRO A 86 -20.63 13.44 -17.28
CA PRO A 86 -21.65 13.41 -18.31
C PRO A 86 -22.17 14.81 -18.65
N LYS A 87 -22.32 15.09 -19.94
CA LYS A 87 -22.94 16.35 -20.43
C LYS A 87 -24.44 16.18 -20.63
N GLY A 88 -25.22 17.16 -20.18
CA GLY A 88 -26.62 17.27 -20.56
C GLY A 88 -26.78 17.80 -22.00
N GLU A 89 -27.86 17.43 -22.68
CA GLU A 89 -28.17 17.88 -24.04
C GLU A 89 -28.20 19.41 -24.23
N THR A 90 -28.47 20.14 -23.16
CA THR A 90 -28.49 21.61 -23.16
C THR A 90 -27.12 22.26 -23.14
N GLN A 91 -26.05 21.50 -22.82
CA GLN A 91 -24.68 22.02 -22.71
C GLN A 91 -23.83 21.77 -23.97
N LEU A 92 -24.41 21.14 -24.99
CA LEU A 92 -23.74 20.95 -26.27
C LEU A 92 -23.63 22.27 -27.01
N SER A 93 -22.44 22.62 -27.48
CA SER A 93 -22.25 23.77 -28.38
C SER A 93 -23.02 23.56 -29.69
N PRO A 94 -23.37 24.61 -30.42
CA PRO A 94 -24.01 24.46 -31.73
C PRO A 94 -23.20 23.62 -32.71
N GLU A 95 -21.86 23.68 -32.61
CA GLU A 95 -20.92 22.93 -33.44
C GLU A 95 -20.93 21.45 -33.06
N GLU A 96 -20.94 21.10 -31.76
CA GLU A 96 -21.07 19.72 -31.28
C GLU A 96 -22.43 19.12 -31.66
N LYS A 97 -23.51 19.87 -31.61
CA LYS A 97 -24.85 19.43 -32.09
C LYS A 97 -24.83 19.10 -33.58
N LEU A 98 -24.12 19.91 -34.36
CA LEU A 98 -24.01 19.73 -35.79
C LEU A 98 -23.10 18.51 -36.15
N LEU A 99 -22.01 18.34 -35.43
CA LEU A 99 -21.15 17.15 -35.54
C LEU A 99 -21.89 15.88 -35.14
N ARG A 100 -22.69 15.89 -34.07
CA ARG A 100 -23.55 14.78 -33.67
C ARG A 100 -24.59 14.42 -34.75
N ALA A 101 -25.18 15.43 -35.39
CA ALA A 101 -26.13 15.23 -36.45
C ALA A 101 -25.50 14.63 -37.72
N ILE A 102 -24.23 14.95 -38.04
CA ILE A 102 -23.52 14.51 -39.23
C ILE A 102 -22.83 13.13 -39.02
N PHE A 103 -22.17 12.94 -37.87
CA PHE A 103 -21.33 11.79 -37.60
C PHE A 103 -21.95 10.77 -36.62
N GLY A 104 -23.18 10.97 -36.17
CA GLY A 104 -23.86 10.13 -35.19
C GLY A 104 -23.30 10.32 -33.80
N GLU A 105 -23.53 9.32 -32.91
CA GLU A 105 -23.22 9.39 -31.46
C GLU A 105 -21.72 9.47 -31.08
N LYS A 106 -20.82 9.69 -32.03
CA LYS A 106 -19.37 9.78 -31.77
C LYS A 106 -18.88 11.11 -31.20
N ALA A 107 -19.75 12.12 -31.02
CA ALA A 107 -19.40 13.29 -30.23
C ALA A 107 -19.49 12.91 -28.76
N SER A 108 -18.39 13.01 -28.03
CA SER A 108 -18.30 12.58 -26.63
C SER A 108 -19.38 13.26 -25.77
N ASP A 109 -20.28 12.44 -25.20
CA ASP A 109 -21.33 12.89 -24.28
C ASP A 109 -20.77 13.28 -22.91
N VAL A 110 -19.45 13.35 -22.78
CA VAL A 110 -18.73 13.64 -21.54
C VAL A 110 -17.84 14.86 -21.66
N LYS A 111 -17.65 15.56 -20.54
CA LYS A 111 -16.76 16.71 -20.39
C LYS A 111 -15.54 16.31 -19.58
N ASP A 112 -14.36 16.77 -20.00
CA ASP A 112 -13.14 16.64 -19.20
C ASP A 112 -13.26 17.49 -17.91
N SER A 113 -13.15 16.80 -16.78
CA SER A 113 -13.08 17.37 -15.44
C SER A 113 -11.88 16.82 -14.65
N SER A 114 -10.86 16.41 -15.38
CA SER A 114 -9.65 15.80 -14.83
C SER A 114 -8.91 16.69 -13.84
N LEU A 115 -8.31 16.06 -12.84
CA LEU A 115 -7.41 16.75 -11.91
C LEU A 115 -6.06 16.96 -12.59
N ARG A 116 -5.63 18.23 -12.65
CA ARG A 116 -4.36 18.62 -13.26
C ARG A 116 -3.46 19.30 -12.25
N VAL A 117 -2.15 19.19 -12.50
CA VAL A 117 -1.13 19.91 -11.73
C VAL A 117 -1.34 21.42 -11.88
N SER A 118 -1.36 22.14 -10.76
CA SER A 118 -1.53 23.59 -10.73
C SER A 118 -0.33 24.31 -11.35
N SER A 119 -0.57 25.55 -11.82
CA SER A 119 0.48 26.38 -12.39
C SER A 119 1.58 26.67 -11.38
N GLY A 120 2.85 26.47 -11.79
CA GLY A 120 4.01 26.70 -10.95
C GLY A 120 4.39 25.53 -10.04
N ALA A 121 3.66 24.43 -10.07
CA ALA A 121 4.02 23.20 -9.39
C ALA A 121 4.67 22.22 -10.39
N ASP A 122 5.79 21.66 -10.00
CA ASP A 122 6.46 20.53 -10.67
C ASP A 122 7.04 19.61 -9.60
N GLY A 123 7.10 18.33 -9.89
CA GLY A 123 7.57 17.36 -8.90
C GLY A 123 7.43 15.93 -9.38
N THR A 124 7.63 15.02 -8.45
CA THR A 124 7.51 13.57 -8.67
C THR A 124 6.38 13.02 -7.82
N VAL A 125 5.56 12.18 -8.40
CA VAL A 125 4.49 11.47 -7.67
C VAL A 125 5.12 10.46 -6.73
N ILE A 126 4.89 10.63 -5.43
CA ILE A 126 5.46 9.77 -4.39
C ILE A 126 4.53 8.60 -4.10
N ASP A 127 3.24 8.87 -4.01
CA ASP A 127 2.25 7.88 -3.63
C ASP A 127 0.88 8.17 -4.25
N VAL A 128 0.06 7.14 -4.38
CA VAL A 128 -1.30 7.21 -4.93
C VAL A 128 -2.21 6.29 -4.11
N HIS A 129 -3.20 6.89 -3.47
CA HIS A 129 -4.24 6.16 -2.75
C HIS A 129 -5.56 6.21 -3.51
N VAL A 130 -6.19 5.06 -3.65
CA VAL A 130 -7.52 4.93 -4.27
C VAL A 130 -8.48 4.41 -3.21
N PHE A 131 -9.56 5.14 -2.98
CA PHE A 131 -10.58 4.81 -2.01
C PHE A 131 -11.89 4.48 -2.71
N THR A 132 -12.54 3.41 -2.32
CA THR A 132 -13.86 3.01 -2.83
C THR A 132 -14.87 3.02 -1.69
N ARG A 133 -16.06 3.57 -1.95
CA ARG A 133 -17.15 3.53 -0.97
C ARG A 133 -17.72 2.14 -0.85
N ASP A 134 -18.16 1.81 0.35
CA ASP A 134 -18.88 0.56 0.62
C ASP A 134 -20.16 0.45 -0.25
N GLY A 135 -20.42 -0.73 -0.79
CA GLY A 135 -21.62 -1.02 -1.59
C GLY A 135 -21.58 -0.59 -3.07
N ILE A 136 -20.46 -0.07 -3.57
CA ILE A 136 -20.24 0.22 -4.99
C ILE A 136 -19.50 -0.96 -5.64
N GLU A 137 -19.86 -1.30 -6.89
CA GLU A 137 -19.07 -2.27 -7.68
C GLU A 137 -17.62 -1.79 -7.79
N LYS A 138 -16.71 -2.67 -7.41
CA LYS A 138 -15.28 -2.35 -7.41
C LYS A 138 -14.75 -2.41 -8.83
N ASP A 139 -13.95 -1.43 -9.19
CA ASP A 139 -13.22 -1.42 -10.45
C ASP A 139 -12.09 -2.46 -10.41
N GLY A 140 -11.67 -2.98 -11.57
CA GLY A 140 -10.57 -3.94 -11.66
C GLY A 140 -9.25 -3.44 -11.04
N ARG A 141 -9.06 -2.10 -10.97
CA ARG A 141 -7.94 -1.52 -10.24
C ARG A 141 -8.09 -1.65 -8.73
N ALA A 142 -9.27 -1.36 -8.18
CA ALA A 142 -9.53 -1.50 -6.75
C ALA A 142 -9.28 -2.96 -6.31
N GLU A 143 -9.73 -3.93 -7.12
CA GLU A 143 -9.48 -5.36 -6.90
C GLU A 143 -7.97 -5.67 -6.92
N SER A 144 -7.22 -5.14 -7.91
CA SER A 144 -5.77 -5.34 -8.01
C SER A 144 -5.00 -4.73 -6.83
N ILE A 145 -5.41 -3.56 -6.35
CA ILE A 145 -4.83 -2.92 -5.17
C ILE A 145 -5.13 -3.73 -3.91
N GLU A 146 -6.38 -4.15 -3.73
CA GLU A 146 -6.78 -5.00 -2.60
C GLU A 146 -6.01 -6.32 -2.57
N GLU A 147 -5.86 -6.98 -3.71
CA GLU A 147 -5.09 -8.22 -3.83
C GLU A 147 -3.61 -7.99 -3.45
N SER A 148 -3.02 -6.89 -3.93
CA SER A 148 -1.65 -6.52 -3.59
C SER A 148 -1.48 -6.24 -2.09
N GLN A 149 -2.40 -5.49 -1.48
CA GLN A 149 -2.40 -5.19 -0.06
C GLN A 149 -2.62 -6.45 0.80
N LEU A 150 -3.53 -7.34 0.38
CA LEU A 150 -3.74 -8.61 1.07
C LEU A 150 -2.51 -9.51 1.00
N ALA A 151 -1.82 -9.54 -0.14
CA ALA A 151 -0.58 -10.30 -0.30
C ALA A 151 0.54 -9.74 0.60
N GLU A 152 0.64 -8.42 0.76
CA GLU A 152 1.59 -7.78 1.66
C GLU A 152 1.28 -8.10 3.13
N ILE A 153 0.02 -7.95 3.54
CA ILE A 153 -0.43 -8.29 4.90
C ILE A 153 -0.17 -9.76 5.21
N GLN A 154 -0.45 -10.66 4.26
CA GLN A 154 -0.18 -12.09 4.42
C GLN A 154 1.32 -12.35 4.62
N LYS A 155 2.16 -11.72 3.82
CA LYS A 155 3.62 -11.84 3.92
C LYS A 155 4.12 -11.35 5.27
N ASP A 156 3.64 -10.21 5.74
CA ASP A 156 4.04 -9.65 7.04
C ASP A 156 3.71 -10.61 8.19
N ILE A 157 2.51 -11.20 8.16
CA ILE A 157 2.07 -12.17 9.18
C ILE A 157 2.87 -13.46 9.11
N ASP A 158 3.14 -13.96 7.90
CA ASP A 158 3.97 -15.16 7.71
C ASP A 158 5.40 -14.95 8.21
N ASP A 159 5.96 -13.77 8.02
CA ASP A 159 7.29 -13.43 8.52
C ASP A 159 7.30 -13.24 10.05
N GLU A 160 6.26 -12.62 10.63
CA GLU A 160 6.09 -12.53 12.08
C GLU A 160 5.95 -13.90 12.71
N LEU A 161 5.15 -14.80 12.12
CA LEU A 161 4.98 -16.16 12.56
C LEU A 161 6.29 -16.96 12.52
N LYS A 162 7.08 -16.82 11.44
CA LYS A 162 8.41 -17.45 11.35
C LYS A 162 9.35 -17.01 12.46
N ILE A 163 9.37 -15.71 12.77
CA ILE A 163 10.20 -15.14 13.85
C ILE A 163 9.79 -15.73 15.19
N LEU A 164 8.49 -15.80 15.48
CA LEU A 164 7.95 -16.36 16.72
C LEU A 164 8.25 -17.86 16.83
N GLU A 165 8.07 -18.60 15.74
CA GLU A 165 8.42 -20.02 15.69
C GLU A 165 9.91 -20.25 15.94
N GLN A 166 10.78 -19.50 15.27
CA GLN A 166 12.24 -19.60 15.47
C GLN A 166 12.63 -19.33 16.93
N ALA A 167 12.05 -18.29 17.52
CA ALA A 167 12.30 -17.95 18.93
C ALA A 167 11.81 -19.06 19.88
N ALA A 168 10.62 -19.63 19.62
CA ALA A 168 10.08 -20.73 20.40
C ALA A 168 10.92 -21.99 20.28
N PHE A 169 11.34 -22.36 19.08
CA PHE A 169 12.19 -23.53 18.84
C PHE A 169 13.59 -23.37 19.41
N SER A 170 14.23 -22.21 19.29
CA SER A 170 15.53 -21.94 19.94
C SER A 170 15.44 -22.05 21.45
N ARG A 171 14.34 -21.56 22.04
CA ARG A 171 14.11 -21.68 23.48
C ARG A 171 13.88 -23.11 23.92
N LEU A 172 13.15 -23.89 23.10
CA LEU A 172 12.88 -25.29 23.30
C LEU A 172 14.16 -26.12 23.18
N GLU A 173 14.99 -25.87 22.18
CA GLU A 173 16.31 -26.52 21.99
C GLU A 173 17.19 -26.33 23.23
N ASN A 174 17.31 -25.09 23.72
CA ASN A 174 18.08 -24.79 24.95
C ASN A 174 17.56 -25.51 26.18
N LEU A 175 16.26 -25.84 26.24
CA LEU A 175 15.65 -26.59 27.34
C LEU A 175 15.87 -28.10 27.18
N LEU A 176 15.91 -28.61 25.96
CA LEU A 176 16.03 -30.06 25.67
C LEU A 176 17.48 -30.55 25.69
N VAL A 177 18.41 -29.78 25.12
CA VAL A 177 19.83 -30.16 25.00
C VAL A 177 20.44 -30.38 26.39
N GLY A 178 21.14 -31.50 26.55
CA GLY A 178 21.82 -31.87 27.81
C GLY A 178 20.88 -32.46 28.86
N LYS A 179 19.59 -32.63 28.60
CA LYS A 179 18.63 -33.25 29.54
C LYS A 179 18.39 -34.71 29.22
N LYS A 180 17.96 -35.49 30.25
CA LYS A 180 17.61 -36.91 30.11
C LYS A 180 16.16 -37.05 29.67
N VAL A 181 15.94 -37.93 28.69
CA VAL A 181 14.63 -38.24 28.13
C VAL A 181 13.87 -39.23 29.01
N ALA A 182 12.66 -38.83 29.45
CA ALA A 182 11.71 -39.77 30.05
C ALA A 182 10.89 -40.52 28.99
N SER A 183 10.41 -39.80 27.97
CA SER A 183 9.76 -40.36 26.78
C SER A 183 9.83 -39.37 25.62
N GLY A 184 9.98 -39.87 24.38
CA GLY A 184 10.01 -39.06 23.16
C GLY A 184 10.11 -39.92 21.93
N LYS A 185 9.44 -39.51 20.83
CA LYS A 185 9.48 -40.24 19.56
C LYS A 185 10.88 -40.11 18.94
N GLY A 186 11.52 -41.24 18.63
CA GLY A 186 12.86 -41.22 18.03
C GLY A 186 14.02 -41.18 19.05
N LEU A 187 13.74 -41.02 20.35
CA LEU A 187 14.74 -40.95 21.41
C LEU A 187 14.67 -42.16 22.34
N LYS A 188 15.85 -42.68 22.80
CA LYS A 188 15.92 -43.78 23.78
C LYS A 188 15.67 -43.22 25.18
N LYS A 189 14.78 -43.86 25.96
CA LYS A 189 14.51 -43.52 27.35
C LYS A 189 15.82 -43.54 28.17
N GLY A 190 16.06 -42.45 28.92
CA GLY A 190 17.26 -42.31 29.75
C GLY A 190 18.49 -41.78 29.02
N SER A 191 18.46 -41.60 27.69
CA SER A 191 19.55 -40.97 26.95
C SER A 191 19.59 -39.46 27.18
N THR A 192 20.77 -38.85 27.07
CA THR A 192 20.93 -37.40 27.08
C THR A 192 20.76 -36.88 25.65
N ILE A 193 19.91 -35.85 25.46
CA ILE A 193 19.63 -35.25 24.16
C ILE A 193 20.85 -34.44 23.72
N LYS A 194 21.32 -34.66 22.49
CA LYS A 194 22.31 -33.85 21.81
C LYS A 194 21.62 -33.04 20.72
N ALA A 195 22.26 -31.95 20.27
CA ALA A 195 21.74 -31.13 19.21
C ALA A 195 21.49 -31.92 17.91
N ASP A 196 22.41 -32.80 17.55
CA ASP A 196 22.32 -33.67 16.37
C ASP A 196 21.10 -34.62 16.42
N ASP A 197 20.69 -35.06 17.63
CA ASP A 197 19.50 -35.90 17.81
C ASP A 197 18.20 -35.13 17.50
N LEU A 198 18.18 -33.85 17.78
CA LEU A 198 17.02 -32.97 17.50
C LEU A 198 16.85 -32.66 16.01
N GLU A 199 17.94 -32.58 15.26
CA GLU A 199 17.89 -32.35 13.80
C GLU A 199 17.23 -33.52 13.05
N LEU A 200 17.33 -34.76 13.61
CA LEU A 200 16.74 -35.97 13.04
C LEU A 200 15.24 -36.12 13.35
N ILE A 201 14.70 -35.26 14.24
CA ILE A 201 13.31 -35.36 14.69
C ILE A 201 12.54 -34.17 14.10
N ASN A 202 11.30 -34.43 13.62
CA ASN A 202 10.44 -33.37 13.14
C ASN A 202 10.17 -32.35 14.26
N LYS A 203 10.28 -31.06 13.96
CA LYS A 203 10.10 -29.96 14.91
C LYS A 203 8.79 -30.03 15.69
N ASP A 204 7.70 -30.48 15.05
CA ASP A 204 6.40 -30.67 15.69
C ASP A 204 6.40 -31.72 16.81
N ASP A 205 7.30 -32.70 16.74
CA ASP A 205 7.43 -33.73 17.75
C ASP A 205 8.30 -33.28 18.94
N TRP A 206 9.03 -32.17 18.85
CA TRP A 206 9.83 -31.63 19.96
C TRP A 206 8.98 -31.28 21.18
N PHE A 207 7.79 -30.75 20.97
CA PHE A 207 6.85 -30.45 22.07
C PHE A 207 6.27 -31.66 22.76
N LYS A 208 6.39 -32.86 22.14
CA LYS A 208 5.91 -34.12 22.70
C LYS A 208 6.98 -34.83 23.53
N ILE A 209 8.20 -34.32 23.52
CA ILE A 209 9.31 -34.87 24.34
C ILE A 209 9.05 -34.59 25.81
N ARG A 210 9.16 -35.59 26.65
CA ARG A 210 9.06 -35.46 28.09
C ARG A 210 10.44 -35.77 28.72
N LEU A 211 10.82 -34.90 29.64
CA LEU A 211 12.06 -34.96 30.37
C LEU A 211 11.83 -35.53 31.78
N ASP A 212 12.88 -36.04 32.42
CA ASP A 212 12.80 -36.51 33.82
C ASP A 212 12.55 -35.37 34.81
N ASN A 213 12.77 -34.11 34.40
CA ASN A 213 12.57 -32.91 35.21
C ASN A 213 11.18 -32.34 34.98
N GLU A 214 10.36 -32.32 36.03
CA GLU A 214 8.97 -31.84 36.00
C GLU A 214 8.86 -30.33 35.69
N ASN A 215 9.83 -29.52 36.20
CA ASN A 215 9.87 -28.08 35.92
C ASN A 215 10.17 -27.80 34.43
N ALA A 216 11.05 -28.58 33.81
CA ALA A 216 11.33 -28.45 32.39
C ALA A 216 10.12 -28.84 31.52
N ASN A 217 9.37 -29.87 31.92
CA ASN A 217 8.15 -30.27 31.23
C ASN A 217 7.07 -29.16 31.29
N LYS A 218 6.92 -28.50 32.44
CA LYS A 218 6.02 -27.34 32.58
C LYS A 218 6.45 -26.17 31.68
N GLN A 219 7.76 -25.94 31.55
CA GLN A 219 8.27 -24.91 30.63
C GLN A 219 7.99 -25.24 29.16
N ILE A 220 8.14 -26.51 28.75
CA ILE A 220 7.81 -26.96 27.40
C ILE A 220 6.32 -26.77 27.10
N GLU A 221 5.45 -27.12 28.05
CA GLU A 221 4.01 -26.91 27.95
C GLU A 221 3.64 -25.42 27.83
N ASN A 222 4.28 -24.58 28.63
CA ASN A 222 4.06 -23.14 28.58
C ASN A 222 4.49 -22.55 27.22
N ILE A 223 5.65 -22.97 26.69
CA ILE A 223 6.10 -22.50 25.36
C ILE A 223 5.11 -22.96 24.28
N SER A 224 4.66 -24.21 24.33
CA SER A 224 3.68 -24.74 23.37
C SER A 224 2.34 -23.97 23.46
N LYS A 225 1.89 -23.67 24.68
CA LYS A 225 0.65 -22.91 24.91
C LYS A 225 0.77 -21.47 24.39
N SER A 226 1.87 -20.79 24.76
CA SER A 226 2.12 -19.43 24.28
C SER A 226 2.22 -19.35 22.76
N LEU A 227 2.92 -20.32 22.11
CA LEU A 227 3.01 -20.34 20.65
C LEU A 227 1.64 -20.50 20.00
N LYS A 228 0.79 -21.35 20.59
CA LYS A 228 -0.58 -21.52 20.08
C LYS A 228 -1.43 -20.26 20.27
N GLU A 229 -1.36 -19.64 21.45
CA GLU A 229 -2.07 -18.38 21.72
C GLU A 229 -1.63 -17.27 20.75
N TYR A 230 -0.33 -17.14 20.48
CA TYR A 230 0.18 -16.19 19.49
C TYR A 230 -0.31 -16.48 18.06
N LYS A 231 -0.39 -17.75 17.65
CA LYS A 231 -0.95 -18.12 16.35
C LYS A 231 -2.42 -17.73 16.24
N ASP A 232 -3.20 -18.04 17.26
CA ASP A 232 -4.62 -17.71 17.31
C ASP A 232 -4.82 -16.16 17.29
N ASP A 233 -3.96 -15.40 17.97
CA ASP A 233 -3.98 -13.92 17.97
C ASP A 233 -3.59 -13.34 16.59
N LEU A 234 -2.61 -13.94 15.90
CA LEU A 234 -2.22 -13.53 14.54
C LEU A 234 -3.34 -13.81 13.52
N ASP A 235 -4.02 -14.94 13.64
CA ASP A 235 -5.16 -15.27 12.78
C ASP A 235 -6.32 -14.27 12.97
N VAL A 236 -6.58 -13.88 14.21
CA VAL A 236 -7.58 -12.83 14.52
C VAL A 236 -7.14 -11.47 13.97
N ALA A 237 -5.85 -11.13 14.11
CA ALA A 237 -5.30 -9.88 13.58
C ALA A 237 -5.38 -9.84 12.05
N PHE A 238 -5.08 -10.96 11.39
CA PHE A 238 -5.24 -11.11 9.94
C PHE A 238 -6.70 -10.88 9.51
N GLY A 239 -7.64 -11.56 10.16
CA GLY A 239 -9.07 -11.39 9.88
C GLY A 239 -9.51 -9.93 9.98
N LYS A 240 -9.07 -9.21 11.02
CA LYS A 240 -9.38 -7.78 11.21
C LYS A 240 -8.72 -6.87 10.16
N ARG A 241 -7.47 -7.15 9.75
CA ARG A 241 -6.79 -6.38 8.70
C ARG A 241 -7.42 -6.65 7.35
N LYS A 242 -7.74 -7.93 7.07
CA LYS A 242 -8.42 -8.34 5.84
C LYS A 242 -9.77 -7.64 5.71
N SER A 243 -10.63 -7.65 6.74
CA SER A 243 -11.95 -7.01 6.67
C SER A 243 -11.84 -5.50 6.42
N LYS A 244 -10.85 -4.81 7.01
CA LYS A 244 -10.62 -3.39 6.73
C LYS A 244 -10.26 -3.09 5.27
N VAL A 245 -9.61 -4.02 4.57
CA VAL A 245 -9.26 -3.85 3.16
C VAL A 245 -10.44 -4.20 2.26
N THR A 246 -11.25 -5.21 2.65
CA THR A 246 -12.34 -5.72 1.79
C THR A 246 -13.69 -5.03 2.00
N ASP A 247 -13.96 -4.48 3.18
CA ASP A 247 -15.28 -3.94 3.53
C ASP A 247 -15.53 -2.51 3.01
N GLY A 248 -14.56 -1.95 2.22
CA GLY A 248 -14.64 -0.59 1.72
C GLY A 248 -14.12 0.46 2.72
N ASP A 249 -13.87 1.65 2.21
CA ASP A 249 -13.34 2.75 3.02
C ASP A 249 -14.47 3.54 3.67
N ASP A 250 -14.39 3.71 4.98
CA ASP A 250 -15.29 4.58 5.75
C ASP A 250 -14.89 6.04 5.49
N LEU A 251 -15.38 6.58 4.37
CA LEU A 251 -15.16 7.98 4.00
C LEU A 251 -16.20 8.85 4.71
N ALA A 252 -15.79 9.49 5.77
CA ALA A 252 -16.59 10.46 6.52
C ALA A 252 -17.01 11.67 5.70
#